data_3a82873d4bdbfd53db082097f427eeb6
#
_entry.id   3a82873d4bdbfd53db082097f427eeb6
#
_cell.length_a   1.000
_cell.length_b   1.000
_cell.length_c   1.000
_cell.angle_alpha   90.00
_cell.angle_beta   90.00
_cell.angle_gamma   90.00
#
_symmetry.space_group_name_H-M   'P 1'
#
loop_
_entity.id
_entity.type
_entity.pdbx_description
1 polymer ?
#
loop_
_entity_poly.entity_id
_entity_poly.type
_entity_poly.pdbx_seq_one_letter_code
_entity_poly.pdbx_strand_id
1 'polypeptide(L)'
;MTRRVLITGVSSGIGLAQARLFLESGYQVYWVDQGENPLLEGDFHFLQRDLTLDLEPIFDWCPQVDVLCNTAGVLDDYKPLLEQSAQEIQEIFEINYVTPVELTRYYLTKMLENKKGSIINMCS
;
A
#
# COMPACT_ATOMS: atom_id res chain seq x y z
N MET A 1 19.21 -5.66 13.06
CA MET A 1 18.48 -6.05 11.84
C MET A 1 17.60 -4.91 11.38
N THR A 2 17.66 -4.60 10.10
CA THR A 2 16.85 -3.53 9.55
C THR A 2 15.42 -4.02 9.35
N ARG A 3 14.46 -3.25 9.84
CA ARG A 3 13.04 -3.52 9.65
C ARG A 3 12.58 -2.97 8.31
N ARG A 4 11.56 -3.58 7.76
CA ARG A 4 11.01 -3.22 6.46
C ARG A 4 9.53 -2.93 6.57
N VAL A 5 9.08 -1.86 5.91
CA VAL A 5 7.67 -1.51 5.79
C VAL A 5 7.28 -1.43 4.32
N LEU A 6 6.11 -1.96 3.98
CA LEU A 6 5.47 -1.72 2.69
C LEU A 6 4.30 -0.76 2.90
N ILE A 7 4.29 0.31 2.13
CA ILE A 7 3.22 1.30 2.16
C ILE A 7 2.55 1.33 0.80
N THR A 8 1.26 1.12 0.76
CA THR A 8 0.47 1.40 -0.43
C THR A 8 -0.13 2.80 -0.27
N GLY A 9 -0.15 3.59 -1.33
CA GLY A 9 -0.73 4.90 -1.20
C GLY A 9 -0.64 5.73 -2.44
N VAL A 10 -1.49 6.72 -2.52
CA VAL A 10 -1.35 7.77 -3.49
C VAL A 10 -0.29 8.76 -3.02
N SER A 11 0.43 9.32 -3.95
CA SER A 11 1.67 10.07 -3.78
C SER A 11 1.57 11.36 -2.94
N SER A 12 0.65 11.43 -1.99
CA SER A 12 0.44 12.63 -1.18
C SER A 12 -0.16 12.28 0.18
N GLY A 13 -0.16 13.24 1.09
CA GLY A 13 -0.84 13.15 2.36
C GLY A 13 -0.29 12.09 3.29
N ILE A 14 -1.16 11.20 3.76
CA ILE A 14 -0.85 10.24 4.84
C ILE A 14 0.27 9.28 4.44
N GLY A 15 0.21 8.70 3.23
CA GLY A 15 1.23 7.76 2.77
C GLY A 15 2.63 8.39 2.76
N LEU A 16 2.75 9.60 2.25
CA LEU A 16 4.02 10.31 2.21
C LEU A 16 4.55 10.59 3.62
N ALA A 17 3.67 11.02 4.54
CA ALA A 17 4.06 11.25 5.93
C ALA A 17 4.52 9.96 6.61
N GLN A 18 3.83 8.84 6.36
CA GLN A 18 4.24 7.54 6.87
C GLN A 18 5.63 7.15 6.35
N ALA A 19 5.86 7.28 5.04
CA ALA A 19 7.15 6.94 4.44
C ALA A 19 8.30 7.73 5.08
N ARG A 20 8.13 9.04 5.25
CA ARG A 20 9.13 9.88 5.88
C ARG A 20 9.42 9.47 7.32
N LEU A 21 8.37 9.20 8.09
CA LEU A 21 8.51 8.80 9.48
C LEU A 21 9.25 7.47 9.61
N PHE A 22 8.91 6.49 8.78
CA PHE A 22 9.60 5.20 8.79
C PHE A 22 11.06 5.33 8.36
N LEU A 23 11.35 6.16 7.36
CA LEU A 23 12.75 6.43 6.96
C LEU A 23 13.55 7.06 8.09
N GLU A 24 12.99 8.05 8.76
CA GLU A 24 13.62 8.69 9.92
C GLU A 24 13.87 7.70 11.07
N SER A 25 13.02 6.68 11.17
CA SER A 25 13.12 5.64 12.19
C SER A 25 14.05 4.49 11.79
N GLY A 26 14.71 4.58 10.65
CA GLY A 26 15.70 3.60 10.20
C GLY A 26 15.15 2.39 9.47
N TYR A 27 13.89 2.44 9.02
CA TYR A 27 13.28 1.36 8.25
C TYR A 27 13.74 1.40 6.80
N GLN A 28 13.74 0.24 6.16
CA GLN A 28 13.66 0.15 4.70
C GLN A 28 12.21 0.39 4.31
N VAL A 29 11.95 1.36 3.46
CA VAL A 29 10.59 1.70 3.02
C VAL A 29 10.40 1.25 1.59
N TYR A 30 9.41 0.40 1.38
CA TYR A 30 8.92 -0.04 0.08
C TYR A 30 7.57 0.64 -0.16
N TRP A 31 7.46 1.37 -1.24
CA TRP A 31 6.26 2.13 -1.58
C TRP A 31 5.75 1.68 -2.95
N VAL A 32 4.50 1.27 -3.02
CA VAL A 32 3.83 0.95 -4.27
C VAL A 32 2.68 1.94 -4.49
N ASP A 33 2.65 2.53 -5.67
CA ASP A 33 1.70 3.59 -6.02
C ASP A 33 1.57 3.65 -7.53
N GLN A 34 0.42 4.06 -8.02
CA GLN A 34 0.26 4.31 -9.46
C GLN A 34 0.75 5.70 -9.88
N GLY A 35 1.00 6.59 -8.94
CA GLY A 35 1.56 7.91 -9.19
C GLY A 35 3.06 7.91 -9.39
N GLU A 36 3.65 9.10 -9.41
CA GLU A 36 5.08 9.27 -9.64
C GLU A 36 5.89 8.98 -8.37
N ASN A 37 7.15 8.58 -8.59
CA ASN A 37 8.09 8.36 -7.49
C ASN A 37 8.35 9.68 -6.75
N PRO A 38 8.09 9.75 -5.44
CA PRO A 38 8.35 10.98 -4.66
C PRO A 38 9.82 11.27 -4.45
N LEU A 39 10.73 10.38 -4.86
CA LEU A 39 12.20 10.56 -4.80
C LEU A 39 12.70 10.88 -3.38
N LEU A 40 12.24 10.13 -2.39
CA LEU A 40 12.66 10.31 -1.01
C LEU A 40 14.09 9.83 -0.80
N GLU A 41 14.84 10.53 0.05
CA GLU A 41 16.19 10.15 0.42
C GLU A 41 16.16 9.02 1.45
N GLY A 42 17.21 8.17 1.41
CA GLY A 42 17.37 7.07 2.34
C GLY A 42 17.09 5.72 1.69
N ASP A 43 16.81 4.72 2.52
CA ASP A 43 16.54 3.35 2.05
C ASP A 43 15.11 3.22 1.56
N PHE A 44 14.84 3.87 0.45
CA PHE A 44 13.50 4.02 -0.14
C PHE A 44 13.45 3.33 -1.49
N HIS A 45 12.48 2.43 -1.66
CA HIS A 45 12.26 1.65 -2.86
C HIS A 45 10.85 1.90 -3.37
N PHE A 46 10.73 2.22 -4.65
CA PHE A 46 9.47 2.59 -5.26
C PHE A 46 9.13 1.65 -6.41
N LEU A 47 7.87 1.20 -6.46
CA LEU A 47 7.32 0.45 -7.58
C LEU A 47 6.06 1.17 -8.07
N GLN A 48 6.09 1.63 -9.31
CA GLN A 48 4.90 2.21 -9.93
C GLN A 48 4.02 1.10 -10.46
N ARG A 49 2.80 0.99 -9.92
CA ARG A 49 1.88 -0.07 -10.31
C ARG A 49 0.45 0.30 -9.97
N ASP A 50 -0.46 -0.09 -10.87
CA ASP A 50 -1.89 -0.03 -10.62
C ASP A 50 -2.28 -1.19 -9.69
N LEU A 51 -2.89 -0.87 -8.56
CA LEU A 51 -3.25 -1.83 -7.52
C LEU A 51 -4.50 -2.65 -7.87
N THR A 52 -5.15 -2.39 -8.99
CA THR A 52 -6.23 -3.24 -9.51
C THR A 52 -5.71 -4.42 -10.33
N LEU A 53 -4.42 -4.40 -10.66
CA LEU A 53 -3.77 -5.46 -11.41
C LEU A 53 -3.26 -6.56 -10.49
N ASP A 54 -2.73 -7.64 -11.09
CA ASP A 54 -2.12 -8.74 -10.37
C ASP A 54 -1.08 -8.27 -9.34
N LEU A 55 -1.15 -8.79 -8.12
CA LEU A 55 -0.27 -8.40 -7.02
C LEU A 55 1.05 -9.19 -6.96
N GLU A 56 1.19 -10.26 -7.74
CA GLU A 56 2.41 -11.08 -7.74
C GLU A 56 3.70 -10.28 -7.93
N PRO A 57 3.77 -9.29 -8.83
CA PRO A 57 4.99 -8.49 -8.95
C PRO A 57 5.36 -7.74 -7.67
N ILE A 58 4.39 -7.36 -6.86
CA ILE A 58 4.64 -6.73 -5.56
C ILE A 58 5.28 -7.74 -4.61
N PHE A 59 4.76 -8.96 -4.57
CA PHE A 59 5.28 -10.02 -3.69
C PHE A 59 6.67 -10.45 -4.09
N ASP A 60 6.95 -10.51 -5.40
CA ASP A 60 8.29 -10.83 -5.91
C ASP A 60 9.31 -9.75 -5.55
N TRP A 61 8.89 -8.49 -5.62
CA TRP A 61 9.71 -7.32 -5.33
C TRP A 61 9.92 -7.13 -3.82
N CYS A 62 8.90 -7.40 -3.02
CA CYS A 62 8.90 -7.22 -1.57
C CYS A 62 8.28 -8.44 -0.89
N PRO A 63 9.06 -9.53 -0.72
CA PRO A 63 8.49 -10.82 -0.29
C PRO A 63 8.09 -10.88 1.18
N GLN A 64 8.65 -10.03 2.03
CA GLN A 64 8.25 -9.99 3.44
C GLN A 64 8.52 -8.61 4.03
N VAL A 65 7.71 -8.26 5.01
CA VAL A 65 7.80 -6.98 5.73
C VAL A 65 7.54 -7.19 7.22
N ASP A 66 8.03 -6.25 8.01
CA ASP A 66 7.69 -6.17 9.44
C ASP A 66 6.40 -5.38 9.66
N VAL A 67 6.11 -4.43 8.78
CA VAL A 67 4.91 -3.58 8.84
C VAL A 67 4.28 -3.48 7.45
N LEU A 68 2.97 -3.63 7.40
CA LEU A 68 2.18 -3.35 6.20
C LEU A 68 1.26 -2.16 6.49
N CYS A 69 1.39 -1.09 5.71
CA CYS A 69 0.50 0.06 5.77
C CYS A 69 -0.42 0.05 4.56
N ASN A 70 -1.67 -0.34 4.77
CA ASN A 70 -2.71 -0.27 3.76
C ASN A 70 -3.28 1.15 3.74
N THR A 71 -2.61 2.06 3.03
CA THR A 71 -2.94 3.48 3.00
C THR A 71 -3.61 3.89 1.70
N ALA A 72 -3.43 3.10 0.64
CA ALA A 72 -4.05 3.40 -0.65
C ALA A 72 -5.58 3.39 -0.56
N GLY A 73 -6.19 4.38 -1.18
CA GLY A 73 -7.63 4.48 -1.29
C GLY A 73 -8.00 5.52 -2.32
N VAL A 74 -9.15 5.35 -2.91
CA VAL A 74 -9.69 6.28 -3.91
C VAL A 74 -11.12 6.66 -3.56
N LEU A 75 -11.52 7.83 -3.97
CA LEU A 75 -12.88 8.35 -3.84
C LEU A 75 -13.58 8.32 -5.20
N ASP A 76 -14.88 8.45 -5.19
CA ASP A 76 -15.74 8.40 -6.36
C ASP A 76 -15.88 9.74 -7.11
N ASP A 77 -15.01 10.71 -6.82
CA ASP A 77 -15.05 12.07 -7.36
C ASP A 77 -16.34 12.83 -7.02
N TYR A 78 -17.04 12.38 -5.97
CA TYR A 78 -18.31 12.97 -5.50
C TYR A 78 -19.42 13.00 -6.57
N LYS A 79 -19.37 12.06 -7.53
CA LYS A 79 -20.44 11.92 -8.50
C LYS A 79 -21.71 11.37 -7.87
N PRO A 80 -22.90 11.85 -8.29
CA PRO A 80 -24.15 11.20 -7.92
C PRO A 80 -24.15 9.72 -8.32
N LEU A 81 -24.80 8.89 -7.52
CA LEU A 81 -24.83 7.45 -7.75
C LEU A 81 -25.26 7.09 -9.17
N LEU A 82 -26.26 7.79 -9.70
CA LEU A 82 -26.79 7.52 -11.04
C LEU A 82 -25.81 7.86 -12.18
N GLU A 83 -24.78 8.64 -11.89
CA GLU A 83 -23.73 9.00 -12.85
C GLU A 83 -22.49 8.10 -12.75
N GLN A 84 -22.46 7.21 -11.75
CA GLN A 84 -21.34 6.29 -11.58
C GLN A 84 -21.54 5.06 -12.46
N SER A 85 -20.49 4.65 -13.18
CA SER A 85 -20.52 3.41 -13.94
C SER A 85 -20.25 2.22 -13.02
N ALA A 86 -20.69 1.04 -13.45
CA ALA A 86 -20.36 -0.21 -12.74
C ALA A 86 -18.85 -0.42 -12.64
N GLN A 87 -18.11 -0.05 -13.68
CA GLN A 87 -16.65 -0.16 -13.68
C GLN A 87 -16.00 0.74 -12.64
N GLU A 88 -16.44 2.01 -12.53
CA GLU A 88 -15.95 2.93 -11.50
C GLU A 88 -16.20 2.39 -10.10
N ILE A 89 -17.39 1.86 -9.85
CA ILE A 89 -17.74 1.26 -8.55
C ILE A 89 -16.83 0.06 -8.25
N GLN A 90 -16.60 -0.81 -9.23
CA GLN A 90 -15.73 -1.98 -9.07
C GLN A 90 -14.28 -1.58 -8.78
N GLU A 91 -13.76 -0.57 -9.45
CA GLU A 91 -12.39 -0.08 -9.22
C GLU A 91 -12.21 0.47 -7.81
N ILE A 92 -13.19 1.25 -7.33
CA ILE A 92 -13.17 1.77 -5.95
C ILE A 92 -13.16 0.61 -4.95
N PHE A 93 -14.02 -0.37 -5.14
CA PHE A 93 -14.09 -1.54 -4.28
C PHE A 93 -12.79 -2.36 -4.33
N GLU A 94 -12.23 -2.54 -5.52
CA GLU A 94 -10.97 -3.27 -5.69
C GLU A 94 -9.83 -2.61 -4.90
N ILE A 95 -9.63 -1.30 -5.07
CA ILE A 95 -8.52 -0.60 -4.42
C ILE A 95 -8.75 -0.44 -2.92
N ASN A 96 -9.98 -0.14 -2.51
CA ASN A 96 -10.27 0.17 -1.11
C ASN A 96 -10.52 -1.06 -0.23
N TYR A 97 -10.85 -2.20 -0.83
CA TYR A 97 -11.19 -3.41 -0.08
C TYR A 97 -10.41 -4.64 -0.52
N VAL A 98 -10.52 -5.04 -1.79
CA VAL A 98 -9.94 -6.32 -2.25
C VAL A 98 -8.42 -6.30 -2.16
N THR A 99 -7.77 -5.26 -2.66
CA THR A 99 -6.32 -5.14 -2.62
C THR A 99 -5.75 -5.17 -1.20
N PRO A 100 -6.26 -4.37 -0.24
CA PRO A 100 -5.77 -4.47 1.13
C PRO A 100 -5.98 -5.84 1.76
N VAL A 101 -7.09 -6.51 1.48
CA VAL A 101 -7.34 -7.86 1.98
C VAL A 101 -6.33 -8.86 1.41
N GLU A 102 -6.07 -8.82 0.12
CA GLU A 102 -5.12 -9.74 -0.52
C GLU A 102 -3.68 -9.48 -0.09
N LEU A 103 -3.28 -8.22 0.05
CA LEU A 103 -1.97 -7.88 0.60
C LEU A 103 -1.84 -8.38 2.04
N THR A 104 -2.87 -8.17 2.84
CA THR A 104 -2.88 -8.65 4.23
C THR A 104 -2.76 -10.16 4.30
N ARG A 105 -3.50 -10.90 3.48
CA ARG A 105 -3.42 -12.37 3.45
C ARG A 105 -2.00 -12.84 3.19
N TYR A 106 -1.34 -12.27 2.20
CA TYR A 106 0.02 -12.66 1.85
C TYR A 106 1.01 -12.35 2.98
N TYR A 107 1.05 -11.10 3.44
CA TYR A 107 2.05 -10.70 4.44
C TYR A 107 1.75 -11.26 5.83
N LEU A 108 0.49 -11.43 6.19
CA LEU A 108 0.10 -12.03 7.46
C LEU A 108 0.62 -13.45 7.58
N THR A 109 0.59 -14.24 6.51
CA THR A 109 1.15 -15.59 6.52
C THR A 109 2.63 -15.55 6.92
N LYS A 110 3.40 -14.62 6.33
CA LYS A 110 4.83 -14.45 6.67
C LYS A 110 5.03 -13.98 8.11
N MET A 111 4.20 -13.04 8.56
CA MET A 111 4.27 -12.51 9.92
C MET A 111 3.97 -13.59 10.96
N LEU A 112 3.00 -14.46 10.69
CA LEU A 112 2.67 -15.57 11.58
C LEU A 112 3.81 -16.59 11.65
N GLU A 113 4.46 -16.89 10.55
CA GLU A 113 5.64 -17.77 10.54
C GLU A 113 6.77 -17.18 11.38
N ASN A 114 6.97 -15.87 11.32
CA ASN A 114 8.01 -15.16 12.06
C ASN A 114 7.58 -14.75 13.47
N LYS A 115 6.32 -14.97 13.83
CA LYS A 115 5.72 -14.64 15.13
C LYS A 115 5.83 -13.17 15.48
N LYS A 116 5.84 -12.29 14.49
CA LYS A 116 5.84 -10.84 14.68
C LYS A 116 5.40 -10.13 13.41
N GLY A 117 4.85 -8.95 13.58
CA GLY A 117 4.44 -8.08 12.49
C GLY A 117 3.36 -7.12 12.93
N SER A 118 3.13 -6.10 12.12
CA SER A 118 2.11 -5.09 12.36
C SER A 118 1.41 -4.75 11.05
N ILE A 119 0.11 -4.59 11.10
CA ILE A 119 -0.70 -4.19 9.96
C ILE A 119 -1.48 -2.94 10.36
N ILE A 120 -1.29 -1.89 9.58
CA ILE A 120 -1.96 -0.61 9.80
C ILE A 120 -2.91 -0.37 8.65
N ASN A 121 -4.20 -0.28 8.94
CA ASN A 121 -5.24 0.00 7.96
C ASN A 121 -5.72 1.42 8.14
N MET A 122 -5.65 2.22 7.07
CA MET A 122 -6.21 3.56 7.09
C MET A 122 -7.67 3.51 6.68
N CYS A 123 -8.51 4.07 7.54
CA CYS A 123 -9.95 4.12 7.34
C CYS A 123 -10.45 5.57 7.35
N SER A 124 -11.54 5.79 6.68
CA SER A 124 -12.19 7.10 6.68
C SER A 124 -13.71 6.97 6.88
#